data_7b0d41ccc224c78fd6333fa6bcecaea1
#
_entry.id   7b0d41ccc224c78fd6333fa6bcecaea1
#
_cell.length_a   1.000
_cell.length_b   1.000
_cell.length_c   1.000
_cell.angle_alpha   90.00
_cell.angle_beta   90.00
_cell.angle_gamma   90.00
#
_symmetry.space_group_name_H-M   'P 1'
#
loop_
_entity.id
_entity.type
_entity.pdbx_description
1 polymer ?
#
loop_
_entity_poly.entity_id
_entity_poly.type
_entity_poly.pdbx_seq_one_letter_code
_entity_poly.pdbx_strand_id
1 'polypeptide(L)'
;MAKKGKLSNFETQKSNKPTIEAVVEQLLDGDGKKDFIQFLDWLKQEKIRLQWGSTNSFNANYKSKRVARIEIGRGGKNEINHVSIIIHTAERDKFDGYLEGQTDEIVSIFMKSISKICNECGNCAPGKTFDMSGKHYERVCFDGLGSHGLRYINPDAGQVETVKKLMNARKDYIEKMLALGLNPGTAY
;
A
#
# COMPACT_ATOMS: atom_id res chain seq x y z
N MET A 1 -13.43 -33.06 -10.38
CA MET A 1 -12.53 -32.19 -9.58
C MET A 1 -11.53 -31.55 -10.52
N ALA A 2 -11.66 -30.27 -10.83
CA ALA A 2 -10.71 -29.54 -11.66
C ALA A 2 -9.38 -29.46 -10.90
N LYS A 3 -8.27 -29.89 -11.52
CA LYS A 3 -6.92 -29.71 -10.98
C LYS A 3 -6.69 -28.21 -10.78
N LYS A 4 -6.64 -27.75 -9.52
CA LYS A 4 -6.17 -26.38 -9.20
C LYS A 4 -4.80 -26.20 -9.87
N GLY A 5 -4.74 -25.46 -10.96
CA GLY A 5 -3.49 -25.17 -11.64
C GLY A 5 -2.55 -24.48 -10.67
N LYS A 6 -1.34 -25.04 -10.52
CA LYS A 6 -0.31 -24.48 -9.65
C LYS A 6 0.02 -23.08 -10.14
N LEU A 7 -0.09 -22.05 -9.28
CA LEU A 7 0.43 -20.71 -9.61
C LEU A 7 1.88 -20.86 -10.03
N SER A 8 2.13 -20.40 -11.21
CA SER A 8 3.37 -20.52 -11.93
C SER A 8 4.37 -19.45 -11.47
N ASN A 9 5.62 -19.63 -11.83
CA ASN A 9 6.71 -18.68 -11.62
C ASN A 9 6.40 -17.31 -12.29
N PHE A 10 7.27 -16.34 -12.06
CA PHE A 10 7.15 -14.98 -12.59
C PHE A 10 6.87 -14.93 -14.10
N GLU A 11 7.57 -15.72 -14.90
CA GLU A 11 7.43 -15.70 -16.37
C GLU A 11 6.02 -16.10 -16.81
N THR A 12 5.45 -17.13 -16.18
CA THR A 12 4.09 -17.56 -16.51
C THR A 12 3.05 -16.53 -16.03
N GLN A 13 3.24 -15.93 -14.86
CA GLN A 13 2.36 -14.86 -14.40
C GLN A 13 2.51 -13.60 -15.25
N LYS A 14 3.71 -13.28 -15.75
CA LYS A 14 3.95 -12.17 -16.67
C LYS A 14 3.19 -12.35 -17.99
N SER A 15 3.13 -13.58 -18.49
CA SER A 15 2.37 -13.90 -19.71
C SER A 15 0.87 -13.86 -19.48
N ASN A 16 0.38 -14.46 -18.40
CA ASN A 16 -1.05 -14.66 -18.15
C ASN A 16 -1.70 -13.54 -17.33
N LYS A 17 -0.92 -12.73 -16.60
CA LYS A 17 -1.38 -11.63 -15.73
C LYS A 17 -2.61 -12.04 -14.94
N PRO A 18 -2.50 -12.98 -14.00
CA PRO A 18 -3.66 -13.51 -13.28
C PRO A 18 -4.43 -12.40 -12.57
N THR A 19 -5.73 -12.57 -12.41
CA THR A 19 -6.52 -11.69 -11.56
C THR A 19 -6.20 -11.92 -10.10
N ILE A 20 -6.46 -10.94 -9.24
CA ILE A 20 -6.20 -11.08 -7.82
C ILE A 20 -7.07 -12.20 -7.22
N GLU A 21 -8.32 -12.32 -7.68
CA GLU A 21 -9.25 -13.37 -7.24
C GLU A 21 -8.68 -14.78 -7.51
N ALA A 22 -8.05 -14.99 -8.66
CA ALA A 22 -7.41 -16.26 -8.98
C ALA A 22 -6.24 -16.59 -8.04
N VAL A 23 -5.48 -15.57 -7.63
CA VAL A 23 -4.37 -15.73 -6.68
C VAL A 23 -4.89 -15.96 -5.27
N VAL A 24 -5.92 -15.22 -4.84
CA VAL A 24 -6.62 -15.40 -3.55
C VAL A 24 -7.15 -16.83 -3.43
N GLU A 25 -7.81 -17.33 -4.48
CA GLU A 25 -8.38 -18.68 -4.48
C GLU A 25 -7.35 -19.77 -4.24
N GLN A 26 -6.10 -19.53 -4.63
CA GLN A 26 -5.02 -20.51 -4.49
C GLN A 26 -4.21 -20.37 -3.22
N LEU A 27 -4.05 -19.14 -2.70
CA LEU A 27 -3.13 -18.84 -1.61
C LEU A 27 -3.79 -18.45 -0.30
N LEU A 28 -5.09 -18.17 -0.29
CA LEU A 28 -5.81 -17.86 0.94
C LEU A 28 -6.91 -18.88 1.21
N ASP A 29 -7.14 -19.18 2.48
CA ASP A 29 -8.19 -20.06 2.96
C ASP A 29 -8.86 -19.49 4.24
N GLY A 30 -9.88 -20.21 4.73
CA GLY A 30 -10.56 -19.89 5.98
C GLY A 30 -11.15 -18.48 6.05
N ASP A 31 -11.15 -17.92 7.25
CA ASP A 31 -11.74 -16.60 7.53
C ASP A 31 -10.92 -15.48 6.92
N GLY A 32 -9.59 -15.60 6.90
CA GLY A 32 -8.71 -14.62 6.26
C GLY A 32 -9.02 -14.41 4.78
N LYS A 33 -9.43 -15.45 4.06
CA LYS A 33 -9.90 -15.36 2.68
C LYS A 33 -11.22 -14.57 2.58
N LYS A 34 -12.18 -14.85 3.49
CA LYS A 34 -13.47 -14.14 3.51
C LYS A 34 -13.28 -12.64 3.75
N ASP A 35 -12.49 -12.29 4.76
CA ASP A 35 -12.21 -10.90 5.13
C ASP A 35 -11.51 -10.18 3.97
N PHE A 36 -10.58 -10.86 3.32
CA PHE A 36 -9.87 -10.27 2.19
C PHE A 36 -10.79 -10.08 0.95
N ILE A 37 -11.74 -10.99 0.70
CA ILE A 37 -12.75 -10.81 -0.35
C ILE A 37 -13.60 -9.57 -0.07
N GLN A 38 -14.05 -9.36 1.18
CA GLN A 38 -14.79 -8.14 1.57
C GLN A 38 -13.94 -6.87 1.33
N PHE A 39 -12.64 -6.93 1.61
CA PHE A 39 -11.74 -5.82 1.28
C PHE A 39 -11.64 -5.59 -0.23
N LEU A 40 -11.59 -6.64 -1.06
CA LEU A 40 -11.61 -6.49 -2.52
C LEU A 40 -12.91 -5.86 -3.03
N ASP A 41 -14.05 -6.21 -2.44
CA ASP A 41 -15.34 -5.62 -2.81
C ASP A 41 -15.42 -4.13 -2.41
N TRP A 42 -14.85 -3.78 -1.24
CA TRP A 42 -14.69 -2.37 -0.86
C TRP A 42 -13.82 -1.60 -1.88
N LEU A 43 -12.70 -2.17 -2.35
CA LEU A 43 -11.88 -1.53 -3.39
C LEU A 43 -12.68 -1.22 -4.66
N LYS A 44 -13.55 -2.15 -5.08
CA LYS A 44 -14.43 -1.95 -6.25
C LYS A 44 -15.43 -0.81 -6.02
N GLN A 45 -16.07 -0.76 -4.84
CA GLN A 45 -16.98 0.32 -4.45
C GLN A 45 -16.30 1.68 -4.47
N GLU A 46 -15.05 1.75 -3.99
CA GLU A 46 -14.21 2.95 -3.98
C GLU A 46 -13.60 3.30 -5.35
N LYS A 47 -13.95 2.57 -6.42
CA LYS A 47 -13.42 2.75 -7.78
C LYS A 47 -11.89 2.59 -7.87
N ILE A 48 -11.31 1.82 -6.96
CA ILE A 48 -9.88 1.47 -6.96
C ILE A 48 -9.72 0.22 -7.82
N ARG A 49 -8.98 0.38 -8.92
CA ARG A 49 -8.73 -0.71 -9.88
C ARG A 49 -7.46 -1.46 -9.52
N LEU A 50 -7.55 -2.79 -9.53
CA LEU A 50 -6.41 -3.67 -9.33
C LEU A 50 -5.78 -4.01 -10.68
N GLN A 51 -4.47 -3.91 -10.76
CA GLN A 51 -3.69 -4.25 -11.93
C GLN A 51 -2.51 -5.13 -11.51
N TRP A 52 -2.31 -6.24 -12.20
CA TRP A 52 -1.14 -7.08 -12.00
C TRP A 52 0.16 -6.26 -12.14
N GLY A 53 1.06 -6.37 -11.17
CA GLY A 53 2.34 -5.64 -11.16
C GLY A 53 3.54 -6.57 -11.29
N SER A 54 3.52 -7.66 -10.54
CA SER A 54 4.56 -8.70 -10.56
C SER A 54 3.99 -9.99 -9.94
N THR A 55 4.82 -11.03 -9.76
CA THR A 55 4.39 -12.29 -9.15
C THR A 55 3.61 -12.08 -7.86
N ASN A 56 2.35 -12.49 -7.84
CA ASN A 56 1.44 -12.38 -6.70
C ASN A 56 1.29 -10.95 -6.15
N SER A 57 1.55 -9.94 -6.99
CA SER A 57 1.54 -8.54 -6.59
C SER A 57 0.69 -7.70 -7.51
N PHE A 58 -0.17 -6.87 -6.93
CA PHE A 58 -1.15 -6.05 -7.61
C PHE A 58 -1.05 -4.59 -7.18
N ASN A 59 -1.06 -3.70 -8.16
CA ASN A 59 -1.16 -2.27 -7.93
C ASN A 59 -2.65 -1.89 -7.78
N ALA A 60 -3.00 -1.29 -6.67
CA ALA A 60 -4.30 -0.68 -6.45
C ALA A 60 -4.23 0.78 -6.90
N ASN A 61 -4.93 1.12 -7.98
CA ASN A 61 -4.87 2.42 -8.64
C ASN A 61 -6.20 3.15 -8.58
N TYR A 62 -6.17 4.43 -8.26
CA TYR A 62 -7.27 5.36 -8.37
C TYR A 62 -6.92 6.45 -9.39
N LYS A 63 -7.77 6.68 -10.41
CA LYS A 63 -7.49 7.63 -11.52
C LYS A 63 -6.06 7.47 -12.08
N SER A 64 -5.64 6.22 -12.31
CA SER A 64 -4.31 5.85 -12.81
C SER A 64 -3.13 6.20 -11.86
N LYS A 65 -3.41 6.59 -10.63
CA LYS A 65 -2.40 6.84 -9.59
C LYS A 65 -2.45 5.75 -8.55
N ARG A 66 -1.28 5.26 -8.13
CA ARG A 66 -1.19 4.18 -7.14
C ARG A 66 -1.60 4.69 -5.76
N VAL A 67 -2.53 3.98 -5.12
CA VAL A 67 -2.94 4.20 -3.74
C VAL A 67 -2.37 3.14 -2.80
N ALA A 68 -2.21 1.92 -3.31
CA ALA A 68 -1.60 0.83 -2.55
C ALA A 68 -0.96 -0.21 -3.49
N ARG A 69 -0.15 -1.07 -2.92
CA ARG A 69 0.30 -2.33 -3.52
C ARG A 69 -0.13 -3.47 -2.62
N ILE A 70 -0.69 -4.51 -3.20
CA ILE A 70 -1.16 -5.70 -2.50
C ILE A 70 -0.33 -6.88 -2.96
N GLU A 71 0.24 -7.62 -2.01
CA GLU A 71 1.03 -8.82 -2.26
C GLU A 71 0.38 -10.00 -1.55
N ILE A 72 0.20 -11.12 -2.25
CA ILE A 72 -0.36 -12.36 -1.71
C ILE A 72 0.73 -13.43 -1.82
N GLY A 73 1.10 -14.04 -0.68
CA GLY A 73 2.33 -14.81 -0.64
C GLY A 73 3.57 -13.92 -0.45
N ARG A 74 4.47 -14.32 0.39
CA ARG A 74 5.64 -13.53 0.81
C ARG A 74 6.69 -13.42 -0.30
N GLY A 75 7.02 -12.18 -0.72
CA GLY A 75 8.17 -11.90 -1.57
C GLY A 75 8.19 -12.71 -2.88
N GLY A 76 7.03 -12.88 -3.53
CA GLY A 76 6.90 -13.69 -4.75
C GLY A 76 6.87 -15.21 -4.49
N LYS A 77 6.94 -15.66 -3.23
CA LYS A 77 6.73 -17.06 -2.83
C LYS A 77 5.24 -17.34 -2.71
N ASN A 78 4.84 -18.58 -2.99
CA ASN A 78 3.46 -19.03 -2.82
C ASN A 78 3.20 -19.45 -1.36
N GLU A 79 3.47 -18.55 -0.42
CA GLU A 79 3.19 -18.76 0.99
C GLU A 79 1.69 -18.61 1.25
N ILE A 80 1.09 -19.65 1.82
CA ILE A 80 -0.36 -19.68 2.08
C ILE A 80 -0.69 -18.73 3.23
N ASN A 81 -1.84 -18.05 3.11
CA ASN A 81 -2.36 -17.12 4.11
C ASN A 81 -1.44 -15.94 4.45
N HIS A 82 -0.60 -15.52 3.49
CA HIS A 82 0.18 -14.31 3.63
C HIS A 82 -0.37 -13.19 2.74
N VAL A 83 -0.78 -12.10 3.34
CA VAL A 83 -1.22 -10.86 2.68
C VAL A 83 -0.35 -9.70 3.17
N SER A 84 0.14 -8.89 2.26
CA SER A 84 0.81 -7.63 2.59
C SER A 84 0.16 -6.50 1.80
N ILE A 85 -0.30 -5.46 2.50
CA ILE A 85 -0.85 -4.25 1.92
C ILE A 85 0.09 -3.11 2.21
N ILE A 86 0.60 -2.47 1.17
CA ILE A 86 1.54 -1.36 1.25
C ILE A 86 0.81 -0.11 0.76
N ILE A 87 0.51 0.80 1.67
CA ILE A 87 -0.16 2.06 1.37
C ILE A 87 0.85 3.04 0.82
N HIS A 88 0.60 3.55 -0.38
CA HIS A 88 1.44 4.58 -0.98
C HIS A 88 1.07 5.96 -0.44
N THR A 89 2.09 6.73 -0.10
CA THR A 89 2.00 8.14 0.29
C THR A 89 2.36 9.03 -0.90
N ALA A 90 2.50 10.33 -0.67
CA ALA A 90 3.15 11.22 -1.62
C ALA A 90 4.63 10.86 -1.82
N GLU A 91 5.22 11.35 -2.90
CA GLU A 91 6.68 11.31 -3.09
C GLU A 91 7.38 11.98 -1.90
N ARG A 92 8.61 11.55 -1.62
CA ARG A 92 9.37 11.97 -0.44
C ARG A 92 9.47 13.50 -0.28
N ASP A 93 9.67 14.20 -1.37
CA ASP A 93 9.76 15.66 -1.43
C ASP A 93 8.42 16.39 -1.29
N LYS A 94 7.30 15.67 -1.42
CA LYS A 94 5.92 16.18 -1.30
C LYS A 94 5.21 15.66 -0.06
N PHE A 95 5.91 14.93 0.79
CA PHE A 95 5.31 14.24 1.93
C PHE A 95 4.73 15.21 2.96
N ASP A 96 5.39 16.33 3.19
CA ASP A 96 4.92 17.35 4.14
C ASP A 96 3.58 17.92 3.67
N GLY A 97 3.48 18.38 2.43
CA GLY A 97 2.24 18.88 1.85
C GLY A 97 1.14 17.81 1.75
N TYR A 98 1.50 16.53 1.68
CA TYR A 98 0.54 15.44 1.79
C TYR A 98 -0.06 15.36 3.20
N LEU A 99 0.77 15.44 4.24
CA LEU A 99 0.32 15.36 5.64
C LEU A 99 -0.40 16.61 6.13
N GLU A 100 0.01 17.80 5.70
CA GLU A 100 -0.64 19.08 6.06
C GLU A 100 -2.12 19.14 5.68
N GLY A 101 -2.54 18.39 4.67
CA GLY A 101 -3.93 18.30 4.23
C GLY A 101 -4.72 17.17 4.89
N GLN A 102 -4.14 16.43 5.83
CA GLN A 102 -4.77 15.25 6.44
C GLN A 102 -5.38 15.56 7.82
N THR A 103 -6.31 14.70 8.26
CA THR A 103 -6.85 14.78 9.63
C THR A 103 -5.80 14.38 10.66
N ASP A 104 -5.95 14.86 11.90
CA ASP A 104 -5.06 14.51 13.01
C ASP A 104 -4.94 13.00 13.23
N GLU A 105 -6.03 12.25 12.98
CA GLU A 105 -6.03 10.78 13.04
C GLU A 105 -5.04 10.19 12.02
N ILE A 106 -5.12 10.62 10.76
CA ILE A 106 -4.23 10.15 9.69
C ILE A 106 -2.78 10.53 9.99
N VAL A 107 -2.54 11.77 10.38
CA VAL A 107 -1.21 12.25 10.80
C VAL A 107 -0.66 11.39 11.94
N SER A 108 -1.47 11.10 12.98
CA SER A 108 -1.07 10.27 14.11
C SER A 108 -0.67 8.85 13.69
N ILE A 109 -1.42 8.22 12.77
CA ILE A 109 -1.11 6.90 12.24
C ILE A 109 0.25 6.91 11.54
N PHE A 110 0.48 7.90 10.67
CA PHE A 110 1.76 8.04 9.98
C PHE A 110 2.90 8.29 10.96
N MET A 111 2.73 9.22 11.90
CA MET A 111 3.79 9.59 12.85
C MET A 111 4.20 8.42 13.75
N LYS A 112 3.24 7.58 14.18
CA LYS A 112 3.55 6.34 14.91
C LYS A 112 4.41 5.36 14.10
N SER A 113 4.25 5.37 12.79
CA SER A 113 4.94 4.44 11.88
C SER A 113 6.32 4.93 11.47
N ILE A 114 6.55 6.26 11.42
CA ILE A 114 7.78 6.91 10.97
C ILE A 114 8.68 7.42 12.10
N SER A 115 8.30 7.22 13.35
CA SER A 115 9.01 7.76 14.52
C SER A 115 10.41 7.15 14.76
N LYS A 116 10.94 6.35 13.85
CA LYS A 116 12.29 5.81 13.95
C LYS A 116 13.30 6.82 13.42
N ILE A 117 14.31 7.13 14.23
CA ILE A 117 15.48 7.88 13.79
C ILE A 117 16.20 7.10 12.69
N CYS A 118 16.59 7.78 11.62
CA CYS A 118 17.37 7.19 10.54
C CYS A 118 18.71 6.67 11.04
N ASN A 119 18.98 5.39 10.84
CA ASN A 119 20.25 4.74 11.17
C ASN A 119 21.28 4.76 10.03
N GLU A 120 21.00 5.55 8.97
CA GLU A 120 21.90 5.71 7.82
C GLU A 120 22.22 4.38 7.11
N CYS A 121 21.22 3.53 6.96
CA CYS A 121 21.36 2.23 6.29
C CYS A 121 21.77 2.30 4.80
N GLY A 122 21.96 3.52 4.25
CA GLY A 122 22.35 3.75 2.86
C GLY A 122 21.20 3.72 1.84
N ASN A 123 19.99 3.30 2.24
CA ASN A 123 18.84 3.22 1.33
C ASN A 123 18.18 4.58 1.11
N CYS A 124 18.31 5.48 2.06
CA CYS A 124 17.87 6.87 1.97
C CYS A 124 18.79 7.72 2.84
N ALA A 125 19.60 8.56 2.27
CA ALA A 125 20.49 9.44 3.05
C ALA A 125 20.03 10.89 2.95
N PRO A 126 20.23 11.65 4.00
CA PRO A 126 19.89 11.36 5.40
C PRO A 126 18.38 11.33 5.60
N GLY A 127 17.89 10.83 6.74
CA GLY A 127 16.46 10.91 7.09
C GLY A 127 15.94 12.36 6.98
N LYS A 128 14.64 12.55 6.76
CA LYS A 128 14.05 13.88 6.56
C LYS A 128 13.78 14.55 7.90
N THR A 129 14.08 15.84 7.97
CA THR A 129 13.71 16.71 9.09
C THR A 129 12.57 17.62 8.65
N PHE A 130 11.52 17.72 9.46
CA PHE A 130 10.35 18.57 9.20
C PHE A 130 9.58 18.91 10.47
N ASP A 131 8.84 20.01 10.40
CA ASP A 131 7.93 20.45 11.47
C ASP A 131 6.50 20.06 11.09
N MET A 132 5.73 19.56 12.07
CA MET A 132 4.33 19.22 11.87
C MET A 132 3.54 19.28 13.17
N SER A 133 2.36 19.87 13.13
CA SER A 133 1.48 19.99 14.31
C SER A 133 2.20 20.56 15.55
N GLY A 134 3.10 21.53 15.34
CA GLY A 134 3.89 22.17 16.40
C GLY A 134 5.01 21.30 16.98
N LYS A 135 5.33 20.16 16.35
CA LYS A 135 6.44 19.28 16.75
C LYS A 135 7.51 19.25 15.69
N HIS A 136 8.76 19.27 16.13
CA HIS A 136 9.94 19.12 15.29
C HIS A 136 10.34 17.64 15.21
N TYR A 137 10.49 17.12 14.01
CA TYR A 137 10.88 15.74 13.73
C TYR A 137 12.21 15.72 12.99
N GLU A 138 13.25 15.18 13.64
CA GLU A 138 14.58 15.11 13.07
C GLU A 138 14.88 13.72 12.50
N ARG A 139 15.54 13.69 11.35
CA ARG A 139 16.13 12.50 10.74
C ARG A 139 15.15 11.31 10.68
N VAL A 140 13.90 11.59 10.35
CA VAL A 140 12.85 10.56 10.25
C VAL A 140 13.22 9.53 9.18
N CYS A 141 13.20 8.25 9.55
CA CYS A 141 13.51 7.16 8.64
C CYS A 141 12.30 6.83 7.77
N PHE A 142 12.42 7.07 6.46
CA PHE A 142 11.40 6.67 5.49
C PHE A 142 11.44 5.18 5.12
N ASP A 143 12.49 4.45 5.51
CA ASP A 143 12.55 2.99 5.31
C ASP A 143 11.58 2.24 6.23
N GLY A 144 11.22 2.83 7.38
CA GLY A 144 10.11 2.36 8.21
C GLY A 144 8.74 2.42 7.51
N LEU A 145 8.63 3.24 6.47
CA LEU A 145 7.49 3.27 5.53
C LEU A 145 7.64 2.23 4.40
N GLY A 146 8.65 1.31 4.48
CA GLY A 146 8.98 0.36 3.42
C GLY A 146 9.14 1.08 2.10
N SER A 147 10.31 1.48 1.74
CA SER A 147 10.74 2.31 0.59
C SER A 147 9.67 3.19 -0.12
N HIS A 148 8.37 2.98 0.11
CA HIS A 148 7.27 3.67 -0.59
C HIS A 148 5.93 3.77 0.16
N GLY A 149 5.83 3.36 1.46
CA GLY A 149 4.54 3.46 2.16
C GLY A 149 4.45 2.65 3.46
N LEU A 150 3.30 2.74 4.13
CA LEU A 150 2.98 1.96 5.32
C LEU A 150 2.65 0.52 4.93
N ARG A 151 3.33 -0.45 5.54
CA ARG A 151 3.11 -1.87 5.28
C ARG A 151 2.31 -2.53 6.40
N TYR A 152 1.24 -3.20 6.03
CA TYR A 152 0.43 -4.06 6.88
C TYR A 152 0.57 -5.50 6.42
N ILE A 153 0.99 -6.38 7.32
CA ILE A 153 1.16 -7.82 7.04
C ILE A 153 0.07 -8.57 7.77
N ASN A 154 -0.70 -9.38 7.05
CA ASN A 154 -1.85 -10.13 7.57
C ASN A 154 -2.75 -9.25 8.47
N PRO A 155 -3.25 -8.11 7.95
CA PRO A 155 -3.96 -7.15 8.77
C PRO A 155 -5.21 -7.78 9.37
N ASP A 156 -5.40 -7.57 10.67
CA ASP A 156 -6.66 -7.88 11.36
C ASP A 156 -7.77 -6.88 10.95
N ALA A 157 -8.99 -7.11 11.41
CA ALA A 157 -10.16 -6.28 11.04
C ALA A 157 -9.95 -4.79 11.39
N GLY A 158 -9.35 -4.46 12.54
CA GLY A 158 -9.05 -3.08 12.93
C GLY A 158 -7.99 -2.44 12.04
N GLN A 159 -6.98 -3.21 11.67
CA GLN A 159 -5.94 -2.79 10.75
C GLN A 159 -6.49 -2.63 9.32
N VAL A 160 -7.43 -3.46 8.88
CA VAL A 160 -8.12 -3.30 7.58
C VAL A 160 -8.88 -1.97 7.54
N GLU A 161 -9.59 -1.59 8.60
CA GLU A 161 -10.25 -0.29 8.68
C GLU A 161 -9.24 0.88 8.64
N THR A 162 -8.09 0.73 9.30
CA THR A 162 -6.99 1.70 9.21
C THR A 162 -6.46 1.80 7.77
N VAL A 163 -6.26 0.68 7.11
CA VAL A 163 -5.85 0.62 5.69
C VAL A 163 -6.84 1.36 4.80
N LYS A 164 -8.14 1.14 4.98
CA LYS A 164 -9.19 1.84 4.21
C LYS A 164 -9.13 3.36 4.40
N LYS A 165 -8.99 3.83 5.65
CA LYS A 165 -8.82 5.27 5.95
C LYS A 165 -7.61 5.86 5.24
N LEU A 166 -6.46 5.19 5.31
CA LEU A 166 -5.23 5.63 4.67
C LEU A 166 -5.35 5.65 3.14
N MET A 167 -5.99 4.65 2.55
CA MET A 167 -6.24 4.62 1.10
C MET A 167 -7.19 5.73 0.67
N ASN A 168 -8.23 6.06 1.45
CA ASN A 168 -9.10 7.18 1.19
C ASN A 168 -8.36 8.53 1.31
N ALA A 169 -7.55 8.71 2.34
CA ALA A 169 -6.69 9.89 2.48
C ALA A 169 -5.78 10.09 1.24
N ARG A 170 -5.22 9.00 0.70
CA ARG A 170 -4.44 9.07 -0.54
C ARG A 170 -5.31 9.41 -1.76
N LYS A 171 -6.53 8.91 -1.85
CA LYS A 171 -7.49 9.28 -2.91
C LYS A 171 -7.80 10.78 -2.86
N ASP A 172 -8.12 11.31 -1.67
CA ASP A 172 -8.44 12.73 -1.48
C ASP A 172 -7.26 13.62 -1.88
N TYR A 173 -6.04 13.23 -1.53
CA TYR A 173 -4.84 13.91 -1.99
C TYR A 173 -4.70 13.88 -3.52
N ILE A 174 -4.96 12.72 -4.15
CA ILE A 174 -4.92 12.58 -5.61
C ILE A 174 -5.96 13.52 -6.25
N GLU A 175 -7.19 13.58 -5.73
CA GLU A 175 -8.24 14.48 -6.20
C GLU A 175 -7.82 15.95 -6.11
N LYS A 176 -7.32 16.35 -4.94
CA LYS A 176 -6.83 17.72 -4.70
C LYS A 176 -5.74 18.12 -5.70
N MET A 177 -4.74 17.26 -5.89
CA MET A 177 -3.63 17.55 -6.80
C MET A 177 -4.09 17.63 -8.26
N LEU A 178 -4.97 16.71 -8.69
CA LEU A 178 -5.52 16.74 -10.06
C LEU A 178 -6.40 17.98 -10.30
N ALA A 179 -7.18 18.39 -9.31
CA ALA A 179 -7.98 19.63 -9.40
C ALA A 179 -7.11 20.89 -9.55
N LEU A 180 -5.91 20.88 -9.01
CA LEU A 180 -4.91 21.94 -9.16
C LEU A 180 -4.07 21.82 -10.45
N GLY A 181 -4.35 20.85 -11.31
CA GLY A 181 -3.54 20.56 -12.50
C GLY A 181 -2.14 20.00 -12.19
N LEU A 182 -1.92 19.54 -10.96
CA LEU A 182 -0.64 19.03 -10.47
C LEU A 182 -0.58 17.50 -10.56
N ASN A 183 0.62 16.97 -10.77
CA ASN A 183 0.83 15.53 -10.70
C ASN A 183 0.91 15.08 -9.23
N PRO A 184 0.00 14.21 -8.74
CA PRO A 184 0.03 13.72 -7.36
C PRO A 184 1.20 12.76 -7.07
N GLY A 185 2.14 12.63 -7.98
CA GLY A 185 3.24 11.70 -7.93
C GLY A 185 2.83 10.30 -8.37
N THR A 186 3.73 9.64 -9.08
CA THR A 186 3.72 8.20 -9.28
C THR A 186 4.66 7.64 -8.21
N ALA A 187 4.12 6.94 -7.22
CA ALA A 187 5.00 6.10 -6.40
C ALA A 187 5.64 5.07 -7.35
N TYR A 188 6.96 5.06 -7.44
CA TYR A 188 7.73 4.09 -8.22
C TYR A 188 7.59 2.70 -7.65
#